data_19526786a7a34d13421bfa43005207b0
#
_entry.id   19526786a7a34d13421bfa43005207b0
#
_cell.length_a   1.000
_cell.length_b   1.000
_cell.length_c   1.000
_cell.angle_alpha   90.00
_cell.angle_beta   90.00
_cell.angle_gamma   90.00
#
_symmetry.space_group_name_H-M   'P 1'
#
loop_
_entity.id
_entity.type
_entity.pdbx_description
1 polymer ?
#
loop_
_entity_poly.entity_id
_entity_poly.type
_entity_poly.pdbx_seq_one_letter_code
_entity_poly.pdbx_strand_id
1 'polypeptide(L)'
;MPLTRLDSIDRLILSELQADGKMTNVELAKRVGISAPPCLRRVRALEEQGFIKGYHADVDSRALGFEVQVFAMVGLQSQAEVDLRQFEQLCQGWPLVRECHMLNGEVDFMLKCVAPDLSSFQSFLTGQLLTTPNVGSVKTSLVIRAEKDDPGVPFDVLEDRLSKRP
;
A
#
# COMPACT_ATOMS: atom_id res chain seq x y z
N MET A 1 -14.10 1.70 15.75
CA MET A 1 -14.67 0.38 15.49
C MET A 1 -14.08 -0.62 16.48
N PRO A 2 -14.87 -1.49 17.11
CA PRO A 2 -14.30 -2.56 17.92
C PRO A 2 -13.49 -3.46 16.98
N LEU A 3 -12.21 -3.67 17.31
CA LEU A 3 -11.37 -4.64 16.62
C LEU A 3 -12.06 -6.00 16.78
N THR A 4 -12.63 -6.52 15.70
CA THR A 4 -13.11 -7.92 15.65
C THR A 4 -11.93 -8.78 16.08
N ARG A 5 -12.10 -9.56 17.14
CA ARG A 5 -11.00 -10.24 17.81
C ARG A 5 -10.56 -11.41 16.94
N LEU A 6 -9.49 -11.20 16.13
CA LEU A 6 -8.85 -12.27 15.37
C LEU A 6 -8.35 -13.34 16.33
N ASP A 7 -8.73 -14.59 16.09
CA ASP A 7 -8.14 -15.73 16.82
C ASP A 7 -6.75 -16.11 16.24
N SER A 8 -6.10 -17.07 16.82
CA SER A 8 -4.77 -17.51 16.39
C SER A 8 -4.79 -18.09 14.96
N ILE A 9 -5.85 -18.79 14.58
CA ILE A 9 -6.01 -19.37 13.24
C ILE A 9 -6.22 -18.28 12.21
N ASP A 10 -7.05 -17.26 12.50
CA ASP A 10 -7.27 -16.13 11.59
C ASP A 10 -5.96 -15.37 11.31
N ARG A 11 -5.15 -15.14 12.35
CA ARG A 11 -3.83 -14.52 12.20
C ARG A 11 -2.88 -15.36 11.35
N LEU A 12 -2.87 -16.68 11.57
CA LEU A 12 -2.04 -17.58 10.79
C LEU A 12 -2.48 -17.60 9.32
N ILE A 13 -3.80 -17.62 9.04
CA ILE A 13 -4.35 -17.50 7.70
C ILE A 13 -3.87 -16.19 7.02
N LEU A 14 -3.95 -15.06 7.72
CA LEU A 14 -3.51 -13.78 7.18
C LEU A 14 -2.00 -13.75 6.91
N SER A 15 -1.20 -14.31 7.81
CA SER A 15 0.26 -14.41 7.65
C SER A 15 0.64 -15.27 6.44
N GLU A 16 0.02 -16.43 6.29
CA GLU A 16 0.29 -17.34 5.16
C GLU A 16 -0.13 -16.72 3.82
N LEU A 17 -1.31 -16.09 3.77
CA LEU A 17 -1.80 -15.42 2.56
C LEU A 17 -1.01 -14.16 2.23
N GLN A 18 -0.45 -13.44 3.21
CA GLN A 18 0.46 -12.34 2.97
C GLN A 18 1.78 -12.81 2.34
N ALA A 19 2.28 -13.98 2.76
CA ALA A 19 3.50 -14.56 2.21
C ALA A 19 3.29 -15.17 0.82
N ASP A 20 2.13 -15.80 0.56
CA ASP A 20 1.78 -16.38 -0.73
C ASP A 20 0.28 -16.27 -0.99
N GLY A 21 -0.14 -15.16 -1.60
CA GLY A 21 -1.54 -14.91 -1.97
C GLY A 21 -2.08 -15.83 -3.08
N LYS A 22 -1.22 -16.63 -3.73
CA LYS A 22 -1.62 -17.59 -4.78
C LYS A 22 -1.90 -18.99 -4.22
N MET A 23 -1.66 -19.21 -2.94
CA MET A 23 -1.87 -20.49 -2.26
C MET A 23 -3.31 -20.99 -2.41
N THR A 24 -3.46 -22.29 -2.69
CA THR A 24 -4.79 -22.91 -2.73
C THR A 24 -5.38 -23.01 -1.32
N ASN A 25 -6.72 -22.99 -1.21
CA ASN A 25 -7.38 -23.18 0.09
C ASN A 25 -7.03 -24.52 0.76
N VAL A 26 -6.72 -25.56 -0.02
CA VAL A 26 -6.31 -26.87 0.50
C VAL A 26 -4.92 -26.81 1.13
N GLU A 27 -3.99 -26.10 0.48
CA GLU A 27 -2.64 -25.86 1.04
C GLU A 27 -2.69 -25.00 2.28
N LEU A 28 -3.44 -23.89 2.21
CA LEU A 28 -3.65 -23.00 3.34
C LEU A 28 -4.19 -23.77 4.56
N ALA A 29 -5.24 -24.56 4.35
CA ALA A 29 -5.85 -25.37 5.40
C ALA A 29 -4.86 -26.32 6.08
N LYS A 30 -3.97 -26.96 5.29
CA LYS A 30 -2.89 -27.81 5.83
C LYS A 30 -1.90 -27.01 6.67
N ARG A 31 -1.47 -25.83 6.22
CA ARG A 31 -0.50 -24.98 6.92
C ARG A 31 -1.06 -24.45 8.25
N VAL A 32 -2.33 -24.07 8.25
CA VAL A 32 -2.99 -23.54 9.47
C VAL A 32 -3.58 -24.63 10.36
N GLY A 33 -3.46 -25.92 9.99
CA GLY A 33 -3.83 -27.06 10.83
C GLY A 33 -5.35 -27.31 10.96
N ILE A 34 -6.15 -26.93 9.95
CA ILE A 34 -7.61 -27.16 9.91
C ILE A 34 -8.03 -27.83 8.60
N SER A 35 -9.29 -28.29 8.51
CA SER A 35 -9.83 -28.81 7.24
C SER A 35 -10.20 -27.67 6.27
N ALA A 36 -10.24 -27.99 4.96
CA ALA A 36 -10.47 -27.00 3.91
C ALA A 36 -11.81 -26.25 3.97
N PRO A 37 -12.95 -26.87 4.32
CA PRO A 37 -14.23 -26.15 4.40
C PRO A 37 -14.24 -25.02 5.47
N PRO A 38 -13.86 -25.26 6.75
CA PRO A 38 -13.78 -24.18 7.73
C PRO A 38 -12.69 -23.14 7.39
N CYS A 39 -11.58 -23.53 6.73
CA CYS A 39 -10.58 -22.60 6.26
C CYS A 39 -11.18 -21.63 5.25
N LEU A 40 -11.86 -22.10 4.23
CA LEU A 40 -12.52 -21.26 3.22
C LEU A 40 -13.53 -20.30 3.84
N ARG A 41 -14.31 -20.75 4.82
CA ARG A 41 -15.28 -19.91 5.52
C ARG A 41 -14.59 -18.76 6.28
N ARG A 42 -13.43 -19.05 6.92
CA ARG A 42 -12.64 -18.04 7.63
C ARG A 42 -12.03 -17.01 6.66
N VAL A 43 -11.46 -17.46 5.56
CA VAL A 43 -10.91 -16.58 4.52
C VAL A 43 -11.99 -15.61 4.03
N ARG A 44 -13.18 -16.12 3.67
CA ARG A 44 -14.30 -15.26 3.24
C ARG A 44 -14.72 -14.26 4.32
N ALA A 45 -14.78 -14.68 5.57
CA ALA A 45 -15.09 -13.76 6.66
C ALA A 45 -14.03 -12.67 6.84
N LEU A 46 -12.75 -12.97 6.64
CA LEU A 46 -11.65 -12.00 6.68
C LEU A 46 -11.70 -11.02 5.50
N GLU A 47 -12.11 -11.47 4.33
CA GLU A 47 -12.36 -10.64 3.15
C GLU A 47 -13.56 -9.70 3.39
N GLU A 48 -14.69 -10.23 3.82
CA GLU A 48 -15.93 -9.47 4.12
C GLU A 48 -15.71 -8.42 5.21
N GLN A 49 -14.88 -8.73 6.20
CA GLN A 49 -14.53 -7.81 7.29
C GLN A 49 -13.44 -6.79 6.90
N GLY A 50 -12.87 -6.90 5.70
CA GLY A 50 -11.86 -5.98 5.18
C GLY A 50 -10.45 -6.16 5.74
N PHE A 51 -10.16 -7.28 6.43
CA PHE A 51 -8.78 -7.63 6.81
C PHE A 51 -7.94 -7.97 5.58
N ILE A 52 -8.54 -8.66 4.60
CA ILE A 52 -7.96 -8.91 3.29
C ILE A 52 -8.60 -7.91 2.32
N LYS A 53 -7.80 -6.97 1.81
CA LYS A 53 -8.26 -5.92 0.87
C LYS A 53 -8.24 -6.38 -0.58
N GLY A 54 -7.48 -7.42 -0.89
CA GLY A 54 -7.32 -7.96 -2.23
C GLY A 54 -6.08 -8.82 -2.35
N TYR A 55 -5.92 -9.42 -3.53
CA TYR A 55 -4.77 -10.23 -3.91
C TYR A 55 -4.16 -9.62 -5.15
N HIS A 56 -2.88 -9.32 -5.11
CA HIS A 56 -2.16 -8.68 -6.21
C HIS A 56 -0.86 -9.43 -6.50
N ALA A 57 -0.55 -9.57 -7.79
CA ALA A 57 0.78 -10.01 -8.17
C ALA A 57 1.79 -8.89 -7.90
N ASP A 58 2.89 -9.22 -7.29
CA ASP A 58 4.07 -8.36 -7.28
C ASP A 58 4.77 -8.49 -8.62
N VAL A 59 4.81 -7.37 -9.37
CA VAL A 59 5.29 -7.35 -10.74
C VAL A 59 6.58 -6.57 -10.81
N ASP A 60 7.63 -7.17 -11.39
CA ASP A 60 8.90 -6.49 -11.62
C ASP A 60 8.70 -5.33 -12.63
N SER A 61 8.69 -4.11 -12.07
CA SER A 61 8.49 -2.90 -12.85
C SER A 61 9.62 -2.68 -13.86
N ARG A 62 10.85 -3.05 -13.54
CA ARG A 62 12.02 -2.89 -14.43
C ARG A 62 11.92 -3.86 -15.61
N ALA A 63 11.50 -5.10 -15.39
CA ALA A 63 11.25 -6.06 -16.45
C ALA A 63 10.18 -5.59 -17.44
N LEU A 64 9.28 -4.70 -17.00
CA LEU A 64 8.26 -4.06 -17.84
C LEU A 64 8.70 -2.71 -18.42
N GLY A 65 9.95 -2.30 -18.23
CA GLY A 65 10.47 -1.05 -18.76
C GLY A 65 10.15 0.20 -17.93
N PHE A 66 9.73 0.05 -16.66
CA PHE A 66 9.56 1.14 -15.72
C PHE A 66 10.80 1.27 -14.84
N GLU A 67 11.77 2.05 -15.30
CA GLU A 67 13.10 2.12 -14.69
C GLU A 67 13.21 3.17 -13.57
N VAL A 68 12.28 4.11 -13.51
CA VAL A 68 12.34 5.28 -12.63
C VAL A 68 11.28 5.19 -11.55
N GLN A 69 11.73 5.20 -10.30
CA GLN A 69 10.87 5.38 -9.12
C GLN A 69 11.27 6.67 -8.40
N VAL A 70 10.29 7.51 -8.09
CA VAL A 70 10.49 8.80 -7.43
C VAL A 70 9.51 8.96 -6.28
N PHE A 71 10.00 9.45 -5.14
CA PHE A 71 9.15 10.01 -4.10
C PHE A 71 9.03 11.53 -4.30
N ALA A 72 7.81 12.01 -4.47
CA ALA A 72 7.52 13.44 -4.56
C ALA A 72 6.82 13.90 -3.27
N MET A 73 7.46 14.82 -2.55
CA MET A 73 6.93 15.47 -1.36
C MET A 73 6.23 16.75 -1.79
N VAL A 74 4.94 16.85 -1.54
CA VAL A 74 4.09 17.94 -1.99
C VAL A 74 3.61 18.76 -0.81
N GLY A 75 3.86 20.07 -0.84
CA GLY A 75 3.27 21.03 0.08
C GLY A 75 2.19 21.84 -0.63
N LEU A 76 1.03 21.95 -0.03
CA LEU A 76 -0.09 22.74 -0.51
C LEU A 76 -0.02 24.18 0.04
N GLN A 77 -0.63 25.13 -0.66
CA GLN A 77 -0.76 26.51 -0.19
C GLN A 77 -1.87 26.66 0.85
N SER A 78 -2.93 25.84 0.74
CA SER A 78 -4.04 25.76 1.68
C SER A 78 -4.24 24.33 2.13
N GLN A 79 -4.39 24.15 3.45
CA GLN A 79 -4.67 22.86 4.11
C GLN A 79 -6.14 22.73 4.52
N ALA A 80 -7.04 23.52 3.89
CA ALA A 80 -8.47 23.33 4.10
C ALA A 80 -8.90 21.94 3.62
N GLU A 81 -9.82 21.32 4.34
CA GLU A 81 -10.26 19.92 4.06
C GLU A 81 -10.72 19.72 2.61
N VAL A 82 -11.36 20.75 2.03
CA VAL A 82 -11.81 20.71 0.63
C VAL A 82 -10.63 20.64 -0.33
N ASP A 83 -9.55 21.38 -0.06
CA ASP A 83 -8.35 21.43 -0.89
C ASP A 83 -7.55 20.14 -0.79
N LEU A 84 -7.44 19.56 0.41
CA LEU A 84 -6.82 18.26 0.64
C LEU A 84 -7.53 17.15 -0.14
N ARG A 85 -8.85 17.08 -0.04
CA ARG A 85 -9.66 16.07 -0.77
C ARG A 85 -9.60 16.25 -2.28
N GLN A 86 -9.55 17.48 -2.75
CA GLN A 86 -9.41 17.75 -4.18
C GLN A 86 -8.07 17.23 -4.71
N PHE A 87 -6.99 17.45 -3.97
CA PHE A 87 -5.67 16.93 -4.36
C PHE A 87 -5.65 15.39 -4.35
N GLU A 88 -6.23 14.74 -3.33
CA GLU A 88 -6.37 13.29 -3.27
C GLU A 88 -7.12 12.71 -4.49
N GLN A 89 -8.21 13.37 -4.91
CA GLN A 89 -8.96 12.95 -6.10
C GLN A 89 -8.14 13.08 -7.39
N LEU A 90 -7.36 14.16 -7.53
CA LEU A 90 -6.47 14.34 -8.68
C LEU A 90 -5.41 13.23 -8.73
N CYS A 91 -4.81 12.87 -7.59
CA CYS A 91 -3.83 11.79 -7.51
C CYS A 91 -4.37 10.44 -8.00
N GLN A 92 -5.66 10.14 -7.77
CA GLN A 92 -6.30 8.91 -8.27
C GLN A 92 -6.35 8.85 -9.80
N GLY A 93 -6.37 9.99 -10.48
CA GLY A 93 -6.39 10.10 -11.94
C GLY A 93 -5.00 10.03 -12.59
N TRP A 94 -3.90 10.05 -11.84
CA TRP A 94 -2.55 10.09 -12.38
C TRP A 94 -1.92 8.68 -12.48
N PRO A 95 -1.74 8.12 -13.69
CA PRO A 95 -1.26 6.74 -13.85
C PRO A 95 0.12 6.48 -13.26
N LEU A 96 1.01 7.47 -13.28
CA LEU A 96 2.37 7.37 -12.74
C LEU A 96 2.39 7.37 -11.20
N VAL A 97 1.36 7.89 -10.54
CA VAL A 97 1.24 7.88 -9.07
C VAL A 97 0.71 6.52 -8.63
N ARG A 98 1.52 5.78 -7.91
CA ARG A 98 1.18 4.45 -7.41
C ARG A 98 0.72 4.47 -5.96
N GLU A 99 1.21 5.43 -5.18
CA GLU A 99 0.81 5.65 -3.80
C GLU A 99 0.68 7.16 -3.54
N CYS A 100 -0.31 7.53 -2.74
CA CYS A 100 -0.52 8.88 -2.26
C CYS A 100 -0.82 8.81 -0.76
N HIS A 101 0.06 9.39 0.04
CA HIS A 101 -0.05 9.40 1.49
C HIS A 101 -0.14 10.83 2.00
N MET A 102 -1.21 11.17 2.72
CA MET A 102 -1.28 12.39 3.50
C MET A 102 -0.38 12.25 4.73
N LEU A 103 0.44 13.25 4.99
CA LEU A 103 1.44 13.23 6.05
C LEU A 103 1.10 14.28 7.12
N ASN A 104 1.58 14.01 8.32
CA ASN A 104 1.64 14.99 9.41
C ASN A 104 3.08 15.49 9.53
N GLY A 105 3.38 16.69 9.04
CA GLY A 105 4.74 17.23 9.05
C GLY A 105 4.92 18.47 8.18
N GLU A 106 6.15 18.68 7.68
CA GLU A 106 6.51 19.84 6.84
C GLU A 106 5.83 19.84 5.46
N VAL A 107 5.43 18.69 4.98
CA VAL A 107 4.77 18.51 3.69
C VAL A 107 3.43 17.81 3.89
N ASP A 108 2.48 18.09 3.03
CA ASP A 108 1.11 17.58 3.18
C ASP A 108 0.96 16.18 2.57
N PHE A 109 1.66 15.90 1.48
CA PHE A 109 1.55 14.61 0.80
C PHE A 109 2.91 14.05 0.37
N MET A 110 3.00 12.72 0.39
CA MET A 110 4.06 11.96 -0.26
C MET A 110 3.44 11.10 -1.35
N LEU A 111 3.96 11.23 -2.57
CA LEU A 111 3.58 10.42 -3.71
C LEU A 111 4.70 9.46 -4.05
N LYS A 112 4.40 8.18 -4.27
CA LYS A 112 5.30 7.23 -4.91
C LYS A 112 4.93 7.18 -6.39
N CYS A 113 5.84 7.63 -7.23
CA CYS A 113 5.69 7.67 -8.69
C CYS A 113 6.57 6.60 -9.33
N VAL A 114 6.05 5.92 -10.35
CA VAL A 114 6.77 4.96 -11.17
C VAL A 114 6.62 5.35 -12.63
N ALA A 115 7.74 5.52 -13.34
CA ALA A 115 7.75 5.99 -14.71
C ALA A 115 8.70 5.14 -15.57
N PRO A 116 8.46 5.04 -16.89
CA PRO A 116 9.39 4.34 -17.79
C PRO A 116 10.79 4.93 -17.77
N ASP A 117 10.88 6.25 -17.77
CA ASP A 117 12.13 7.00 -17.81
C ASP A 117 12.00 8.36 -17.11
N LEU A 118 13.13 9.05 -16.96
CA LEU A 118 13.17 10.35 -16.30
C LEU A 118 12.42 11.44 -17.10
N SER A 119 12.42 11.37 -18.42
CA SER A 119 11.72 12.33 -19.29
C SER A 119 10.20 12.25 -19.10
N SER A 120 9.67 11.03 -19.03
CA SER A 120 8.26 10.76 -18.73
C SER A 120 7.87 11.29 -17.35
N PHE A 121 8.73 11.08 -16.33
CA PHE A 121 8.50 11.66 -15.01
C PHE A 121 8.55 13.19 -15.03
N GLN A 122 9.54 13.80 -15.72
CA GLN A 122 9.64 15.25 -15.84
C GLN A 122 8.40 15.86 -16.54
N SER A 123 7.90 15.20 -17.57
CA SER A 123 6.69 15.65 -18.27
C SER A 123 5.47 15.64 -17.34
N PHE A 124 5.32 14.60 -16.52
CA PHE A 124 4.30 14.54 -15.48
C PHE A 124 4.48 15.64 -14.44
N LEU A 125 5.71 15.80 -13.93
CA LEU A 125 6.03 16.80 -12.90
C LEU A 125 5.67 18.22 -13.37
N THR A 126 6.15 18.60 -14.56
CA THR A 126 5.97 19.97 -15.06
C THR A 126 4.60 20.21 -15.71
N GLY A 127 4.02 19.20 -16.33
CA GLY A 127 2.75 19.33 -17.06
C GLY A 127 1.51 19.05 -16.22
N GLN A 128 1.65 18.35 -15.09
CA GLN A 128 0.51 17.98 -14.25
C GLN A 128 0.71 18.40 -12.79
N LEU A 129 1.72 17.88 -12.10
CA LEU A 129 1.85 18.06 -10.66
C LEU A 129 2.11 19.52 -10.27
N LEU A 130 3.09 20.19 -10.91
CA LEU A 130 3.42 21.61 -10.61
C LEU A 130 2.38 22.60 -11.12
N THR A 131 1.54 22.21 -12.07
CA THR A 131 0.46 23.06 -12.59
C THR A 131 -0.87 22.86 -11.85
N THR A 132 -0.91 21.90 -10.93
CA THR A 132 -2.10 21.62 -10.14
C THR A 132 -2.41 22.78 -9.21
N PRO A 133 -3.65 23.29 -9.20
CA PRO A 133 -4.07 24.33 -8.27
C PRO A 133 -3.75 23.94 -6.82
N ASN A 134 -3.41 24.94 -6.01
CA ASN A 134 -3.07 24.78 -4.60
C ASN A 134 -1.73 24.07 -4.31
N VAL A 135 -1.01 23.53 -5.29
CA VAL A 135 0.35 23.03 -5.08
C VAL A 135 1.30 24.21 -4.87
N GLY A 136 1.90 24.30 -3.69
CA GLY A 136 2.82 25.36 -3.31
C GLY A 136 4.29 24.97 -3.50
N SER A 137 4.63 23.73 -3.24
CA SER A 137 6.00 23.23 -3.36
C SER A 137 6.03 21.73 -3.69
N VAL A 138 7.05 21.33 -4.43
CA VAL A 138 7.33 19.91 -4.70
C VAL A 138 8.83 19.66 -4.54
N LYS A 139 9.19 18.69 -3.70
CA LYS A 139 10.56 18.17 -3.57
C LYS A 139 10.55 16.73 -4.05
N THR A 140 11.46 16.36 -4.95
CA THR A 140 11.53 15.02 -5.52
C THR A 140 12.79 14.29 -5.09
N SER A 141 12.68 12.98 -4.83
CA SER A 141 13.80 12.10 -4.51
C SER A 141 13.74 10.87 -5.41
N LEU A 142 14.72 10.73 -6.27
CA LEU A 142 14.89 9.56 -7.12
C LEU A 142 15.36 8.37 -6.28
N VAL A 143 14.70 7.23 -6.39
CA VAL A 143 15.13 5.99 -5.76
C VAL A 143 16.27 5.39 -6.58
N ILE A 144 17.46 5.34 -5.99
CA ILE A 144 18.64 4.73 -6.63
C ILE A 144 18.56 3.21 -6.51
N ARG A 145 18.12 2.72 -5.34
CA ARG A 145 18.00 1.30 -5.05
C ARG A 145 16.98 1.07 -3.95
N ALA A 146 16.10 0.09 -4.11
CA ALA A 146 15.24 -0.41 -3.05
C ALA A 146 15.95 -1.61 -2.38
N GLU A 147 16.19 -1.53 -1.08
CA GLU A 147 16.86 -2.59 -0.32
C GLU A 147 15.85 -3.52 0.37
N LYS A 148 14.66 -3.02 0.61
CA LYS A 148 13.58 -3.77 1.25
C LYS A 148 12.24 -3.25 0.74
N ASP A 149 11.39 -4.17 0.30
CA ASP A 149 10.01 -3.89 -0.15
C ASP A 149 9.10 -5.08 0.23
N ASP A 150 9.04 -5.37 1.54
CA ASP A 150 8.19 -6.45 2.05
C ASP A 150 6.73 -5.96 2.12
N PRO A 151 5.78 -6.67 1.52
CA PRO A 151 4.37 -6.28 1.56
C PRO A 151 3.74 -6.48 2.93
N GLY A 152 2.72 -5.67 3.23
CA GLY A 152 1.81 -5.89 4.35
C GLY A 152 2.34 -5.49 5.72
N VAL A 153 2.13 -6.32 6.74
CA VAL A 153 2.42 -6.02 8.14
C VAL A 153 3.31 -7.10 8.79
N PRO A 154 4.15 -6.75 9.77
CA PRO A 154 4.99 -7.71 10.47
C PRO A 154 4.17 -8.50 11.50
N PHE A 155 3.70 -9.69 11.13
CA PHE A 155 2.88 -10.54 12.01
C PHE A 155 3.60 -10.96 13.29
N ASP A 156 4.92 -11.15 13.27
CA ASP A 156 5.72 -11.49 14.45
C ASP A 156 5.59 -10.43 15.55
N VAL A 157 5.56 -9.14 15.17
CA VAL A 157 5.35 -8.04 16.11
C VAL A 157 3.94 -8.04 16.70
N LEU A 158 2.95 -8.54 15.96
CA LEU A 158 1.58 -8.65 16.43
C LEU A 158 1.44 -9.73 17.50
N GLU A 159 2.10 -10.87 17.35
CA GLU A 159 2.09 -11.97 18.33
C GLU A 159 2.70 -11.53 19.66
N ASP A 160 3.83 -10.80 19.64
CA ASP A 160 4.48 -10.25 20.82
C ASP A 160 3.59 -9.27 21.61
N ARG A 161 2.76 -8.49 20.92
CA ARG A 161 1.81 -7.56 21.57
C ARG A 161 0.64 -8.26 22.22
N LEU A 162 0.23 -9.40 21.72
CA LEU A 162 -0.92 -10.16 22.23
C LEU A 162 -0.53 -11.05 23.40
N SER A 163 0.72 -11.57 23.41
CA SER A 163 1.27 -12.34 24.52
C SER A 163 1.54 -11.50 25.77
N LYS A 164 1.72 -10.18 25.61
CA LYS A 164 2.02 -9.22 26.71
C LYS A 164 0.78 -8.46 27.22
N ARG A 165 -0.42 -8.77 26.75
CA ARG A 165 -1.66 -8.21 27.34
C ARG A 165 -2.09 -9.07 28.50
N PRO A 166 -2.21 -8.49 29.73
CA PRO A 166 -2.67 -9.19 30.93
C PRO A 166 -4.12 -9.67 30.82
#